data_f0dc3708e7d7f49d52ac6978fef722df
#
_entry.id   f0dc3708e7d7f49d52ac6978fef722df
#
_cell.length_a   1.000
_cell.length_b   1.000
_cell.length_c   1.000
_cell.angle_alpha   90.00
_cell.angle_beta   90.00
_cell.angle_gamma   90.00
#
_symmetry.space_group_name_H-M   'P 1'
#
loop_
_entity.id
_entity.type
_entity.pdbx_description
1 polymer ?
#
loop_
_entity_poly.entity_id
_entity_poly.type
_entity_poly.pdbx_seq_one_letter_code
_entity_poly.pdbx_strand_id
1 'polypeptide(L)'
;QVQLVIIDEANRLKYQSLEHIRDLFDQLRIGVVFMGLHSLEKVISCLPQFRNRVGFRHEFKPLTVADMTVLIESDSFKELRFGLSTKRFESKDTISKLARATSGNMRTLNRLCLQIKRVMRVNSLDMITDDVVETARKALIIGL
;
A
#
# COMPACT_ATOMS: atom_id res chain seq x y z
N GLN A 1 3.26 29.01 -1.99
CA GLN A 1 3.74 28.78 -0.62
C GLN A 1 3.58 27.31 -0.27
N VAL A 2 4.64 26.65 0.23
CA VAL A 2 4.58 25.24 0.65
C VAL A 2 3.82 25.18 1.97
N GLN A 3 2.81 24.30 2.06
CA GLN A 3 2.00 24.11 3.26
C GLN A 3 2.24 22.76 3.93
N LEU A 4 2.69 21.76 3.14
CA LEU A 4 2.93 20.41 3.59
C LEU A 4 4.20 19.85 2.96
N VAL A 5 5.02 19.19 3.76
CA VAL A 5 6.18 18.42 3.32
C VAL A 5 5.96 16.95 3.68
N ILE A 6 6.10 16.08 2.72
CA ILE A 6 6.01 14.63 2.91
C ILE A 6 7.39 14.02 2.69
N ILE A 7 7.89 13.28 3.67
CA ILE A 7 9.22 12.68 3.64
C ILE A 7 9.06 11.16 3.67
N ASP A 8 9.34 10.53 2.54
CA ASP A 8 9.31 9.08 2.43
C ASP A 8 10.66 8.48 2.87
N GLU A 9 10.64 7.21 3.25
CA GLU A 9 11.77 6.48 3.83
C GLU A 9 12.45 7.22 5.02
N ALA A 10 11.68 7.95 5.81
CA ALA A 10 12.18 8.76 6.91
C ALA A 10 12.93 7.96 8.00
N ASN A 11 12.73 6.64 8.05
CA ASN A 11 13.53 5.74 8.89
C ASN A 11 15.02 5.69 8.54
N ARG A 12 15.41 6.23 7.38
CA ARG A 12 16.82 6.35 6.93
C ARG A 12 17.47 7.68 7.32
N LEU A 13 16.68 8.62 7.83
CA LEU A 13 17.21 9.93 8.23
C LEU A 13 18.12 9.79 9.45
N LYS A 14 19.22 10.53 9.39
CA LYS A 14 20.10 10.68 10.55
C LYS A 14 19.50 11.70 11.53
N TYR A 15 19.94 11.60 12.79
CA TYR A 15 19.51 12.52 13.84
C TYR A 15 19.58 14.00 13.43
N GLN A 16 20.70 14.43 12.86
CA GLN A 16 20.87 15.82 12.41
C GLN A 16 19.84 16.26 11.38
N SER A 17 19.49 15.38 10.43
CA SER A 17 18.46 15.68 9.43
C SER A 17 17.08 15.81 10.05
N LEU A 18 16.76 14.99 11.03
CA LEU A 18 15.51 15.10 11.78
C LEU A 18 15.45 16.44 12.54
N GLU A 19 16.54 16.85 13.18
CA GLU A 19 16.61 18.15 13.87
C GLU A 19 16.38 19.32 12.91
N HIS A 20 17.00 19.30 11.73
CA HIS A 20 16.77 20.35 10.73
C HIS A 20 15.30 20.40 10.27
N ILE A 21 14.67 19.24 10.09
CA ILE A 21 13.25 19.19 9.71
C ILE A 21 12.36 19.73 10.84
N ARG A 22 12.70 19.43 12.09
CA ARG A 22 12.02 20.00 13.26
C ARG A 22 12.13 21.53 13.28
N ASP A 23 13.34 22.06 13.05
CA ASP A 23 13.57 23.51 13.02
C ASP A 23 12.76 24.18 11.90
N LEU A 24 12.70 23.55 10.72
CA LEU A 24 11.84 24.02 9.61
C LEU A 24 10.35 24.00 9.98
N PHE A 25 9.89 22.94 10.63
CA PHE A 25 8.51 22.84 11.11
C PHE A 25 8.19 23.97 12.09
N ASP A 26 9.06 24.22 13.07
CA ASP A 26 8.85 25.24 14.10
C ASP A 26 8.87 26.66 13.50
N GLN A 27 9.74 26.93 12.51
CA GLN A 27 9.92 28.27 11.91
C GLN A 27 8.87 28.59 10.84
N LEU A 28 8.53 27.62 9.98
CA LEU A 28 7.72 27.87 8.78
C LEU A 28 6.24 27.58 8.96
N ARG A 29 5.83 26.99 10.08
CA ARG A 29 4.44 26.57 10.35
C ARG A 29 3.85 25.71 9.22
N ILE A 30 4.65 24.80 8.69
CA ILE A 30 4.26 23.84 7.66
C ILE A 30 3.84 22.53 8.29
N GLY A 31 2.93 21.79 7.63
CA GLY A 31 2.68 20.40 7.99
C GLY A 31 3.86 19.52 7.57
N VAL A 32 4.23 18.53 8.39
CA VAL A 32 5.25 17.54 8.05
C VAL A 32 4.67 16.15 8.24
N VAL A 33 4.81 15.29 7.22
CA VAL A 33 4.44 13.88 7.28
C VAL A 33 5.70 13.04 7.08
N PHE A 34 6.03 12.23 8.06
CA PHE A 34 7.05 11.20 7.93
C PHE A 34 6.42 9.88 7.51
N MET A 35 6.91 9.28 6.45
CA MET A 35 6.54 7.93 6.03
C MET A 35 7.77 7.02 6.08
N GLY A 36 7.58 5.76 6.45
CA GLY A 36 8.71 4.83 6.53
C GLY A 36 8.34 3.48 7.12
N LEU A 37 9.33 2.67 7.39
CA LEU A 37 9.17 1.36 8.01
C LEU A 37 8.75 1.49 9.49
N HIS A 38 8.26 0.40 10.07
CA HIS A 38 7.88 0.32 11.49
C HIS A 38 8.99 0.81 12.46
N SER A 39 10.26 0.67 12.07
CA SER A 39 11.40 1.20 12.83
C SER A 39 11.40 2.72 13.00
N LEU A 40 10.70 3.47 12.13
CA LEU A 40 10.58 4.93 12.21
C LEU A 40 9.99 5.38 13.56
N GLU A 41 9.00 4.65 14.05
CA GLU A 41 8.40 4.94 15.35
C GLU A 41 9.44 4.89 16.48
N LYS A 42 10.30 3.87 16.47
CA LYS A 42 11.37 3.76 17.48
C LYS A 42 12.32 4.94 17.40
N VAL A 43 12.70 5.33 16.18
CA VAL A 43 13.60 6.48 15.97
C VAL A 43 12.97 7.76 16.53
N ILE A 44 11.73 8.05 16.20
CA ILE A 44 11.04 9.28 16.64
C ILE A 44 10.74 9.24 18.13
N SER A 45 10.35 8.09 18.70
CA SER A 45 10.06 7.97 20.14
C SER A 45 11.27 8.19 21.04
N CYS A 46 12.47 7.88 20.53
CA CYS A 46 13.72 8.15 21.25
C CYS A 46 14.10 9.63 21.30
N LEU A 47 13.39 10.50 20.56
CA LEU A 47 13.67 11.91 20.45
C LEU A 47 12.62 12.74 21.23
N PRO A 48 12.91 13.17 22.47
CA PRO A 48 11.93 13.86 23.32
C PRO A 48 11.31 15.10 22.66
N GLN A 49 12.10 15.82 21.85
CA GLN A 49 11.69 17.02 21.12
C GLN A 49 10.64 16.76 20.03
N PHE A 50 10.52 15.53 19.52
CA PHE A 50 9.47 15.14 18.57
C PHE A 50 8.19 14.70 19.26
N ARG A 51 8.28 14.13 20.47
CA ARG A 51 7.14 13.53 21.18
C ARG A 51 5.95 14.47 21.30
N ASN A 52 6.19 15.76 21.56
CA ASN A 52 5.14 16.77 21.73
C ASN A 52 4.70 17.42 20.42
N ARG A 53 5.35 17.09 19.30
CA ARG A 53 5.05 17.65 17.96
C ARG A 53 4.34 16.67 17.05
N VAL A 54 4.43 15.37 17.34
CA VAL A 54 3.69 14.32 16.61
C VAL A 54 2.24 14.33 17.06
N GLY A 55 1.37 14.91 16.24
CA GLY A 55 -0.07 14.97 16.51
C GLY A 55 -0.83 13.72 16.12
N PHE A 56 -0.32 12.94 15.17
CA PHE A 56 -1.02 11.77 14.66
C PHE A 56 -0.03 10.69 14.21
N ARG A 57 -0.38 9.44 14.47
CA ARG A 57 0.35 8.25 14.01
C ARG A 57 -0.63 7.28 13.38
N HIS A 58 -0.26 6.76 12.22
CA HIS A 58 -1.01 5.71 11.55
C HIS A 58 -0.08 4.59 11.08
N GLU A 59 -0.51 3.35 11.27
CA GLU A 59 0.18 2.16 10.79
C GLU A 59 -0.68 1.46 9.74
N PHE A 60 -0.13 1.30 8.54
CA PHE A 60 -0.75 0.54 7.47
C PHE A 60 -0.50 -0.95 7.69
N LYS A 61 -1.55 -1.67 8.05
CA LYS A 61 -1.51 -3.13 8.20
C LYS A 61 -1.71 -3.82 6.84
N PRO A 62 -1.26 -5.08 6.69
CA PRO A 62 -1.63 -5.89 5.55
C PRO A 62 -3.16 -5.95 5.39
N LEU A 63 -3.63 -5.92 4.14
CA LEU A 63 -5.05 -5.99 3.81
C LEU A 63 -5.62 -7.35 4.20
N THR A 64 -6.76 -7.35 4.88
CA THR A 64 -7.58 -8.54 5.11
C THR A 64 -8.39 -8.89 3.85
N VAL A 65 -9.03 -10.05 3.83
CA VAL A 65 -9.95 -10.44 2.74
C VAL A 65 -11.11 -9.43 2.63
N ALA A 66 -11.63 -8.96 3.77
CA ALA A 66 -12.69 -7.97 3.80
C ALA A 66 -12.24 -6.62 3.22
N ASP A 67 -11.05 -6.15 3.61
CA ASP A 67 -10.47 -4.93 3.07
C ASP A 67 -10.25 -5.03 1.56
N MET A 68 -9.80 -6.19 1.06
CA MET A 68 -9.62 -6.42 -0.37
C MET A 68 -10.94 -6.38 -1.13
N THR A 69 -12.00 -6.94 -0.57
CA THR A 69 -13.34 -6.91 -1.19
C THR A 69 -13.80 -5.47 -1.33
N VAL A 70 -13.73 -4.69 -0.26
CA VAL A 70 -14.08 -3.26 -0.27
C VAL A 70 -13.21 -2.48 -1.25
N LEU A 71 -11.90 -2.76 -1.26
CA LEU A 71 -10.95 -2.10 -2.16
C LEU A 71 -11.29 -2.36 -3.64
N ILE A 72 -11.55 -3.62 -4.01
CA ILE A 72 -11.88 -4.02 -5.39
C ILE A 72 -13.21 -3.37 -5.85
N GLU A 73 -14.14 -3.14 -4.94
CA GLU A 73 -15.41 -2.47 -5.22
C GLU A 73 -15.28 -0.95 -5.30
N SER A 74 -14.24 -0.38 -4.72
CA SER A 74 -14.04 1.06 -4.69
C SER A 74 -13.78 1.65 -6.07
N ASP A 75 -14.29 2.87 -6.31
CA ASP A 75 -14.08 3.58 -7.57
C ASP A 75 -12.61 3.93 -7.76
N SER A 76 -11.89 4.26 -6.70
CA SER A 76 -10.46 4.52 -6.75
C SER A 76 -9.66 3.33 -7.30
N PHE A 77 -10.05 2.10 -6.97
CA PHE A 77 -9.38 0.90 -7.50
C PHE A 77 -9.73 0.67 -8.97
N LYS A 78 -10.96 1.00 -9.38
CA LYS A 78 -11.37 0.96 -10.78
C LYS A 78 -10.62 1.99 -11.63
N GLU A 79 -10.45 3.21 -11.11
CA GLU A 79 -9.71 4.31 -11.74
C GLU A 79 -8.20 4.01 -11.87
N LEU A 80 -7.60 3.29 -10.92
CA LEU A 80 -6.20 2.85 -10.96
C LEU A 80 -5.88 1.88 -12.11
N ARG A 81 -6.72 1.82 -13.15
CA ARG A 81 -6.57 0.99 -14.37
C ARG A 81 -6.77 -0.51 -14.16
N PHE A 82 -7.22 -0.96 -13.00
CA PHE A 82 -7.40 -2.40 -12.81
C PHE A 82 -8.68 -2.92 -13.48
N GLY A 83 -9.77 -2.14 -13.45
CA GLY A 83 -11.03 -2.49 -14.11
C GLY A 83 -11.59 -3.85 -13.67
N LEU A 84 -11.10 -4.36 -12.53
CA LEU A 84 -11.61 -5.54 -11.89
C LEU A 84 -12.82 -5.14 -11.04
N SER A 85 -13.85 -5.95 -11.05
CA SER A 85 -15.04 -5.80 -10.21
C SER A 85 -15.27 -7.14 -9.52
N THR A 86 -15.82 -7.11 -8.31
CA THR A 86 -16.20 -8.34 -7.60
C THR A 86 -17.15 -9.22 -8.42
N LYS A 87 -17.95 -8.62 -9.29
CA LYS A 87 -18.83 -9.34 -10.23
C LYS A 87 -18.10 -10.21 -11.25
N ARG A 88 -16.80 -9.95 -11.47
CA ARG A 88 -15.98 -10.74 -12.40
C ARG A 88 -15.27 -11.90 -11.70
N PHE A 89 -15.29 -11.97 -10.39
CA PHE A 89 -14.75 -13.11 -9.66
C PHE A 89 -15.78 -14.24 -9.60
N GLU A 90 -15.34 -15.45 -9.89
CA GLU A 90 -16.17 -16.64 -9.89
C GLU A 90 -16.79 -16.89 -8.50
N SER A 91 -16.02 -16.64 -7.45
CA SER A 91 -16.46 -16.84 -6.06
C SER A 91 -15.75 -15.93 -5.08
N LYS A 92 -16.29 -15.86 -3.85
CA LYS A 92 -15.60 -15.21 -2.72
C LYS A 92 -14.31 -15.94 -2.35
N ASP A 93 -14.22 -17.23 -2.61
CA ASP A 93 -13.01 -18.02 -2.36
C ASP A 93 -11.86 -17.59 -3.27
N THR A 94 -12.16 -17.20 -4.51
CA THR A 94 -11.16 -16.65 -5.44
C THR A 94 -10.56 -15.36 -4.91
N ILE A 95 -11.36 -14.48 -4.27
CA ILE A 95 -10.87 -13.27 -3.59
C ILE A 95 -10.01 -13.66 -2.38
N SER A 96 -10.39 -14.69 -1.64
CA SER A 96 -9.60 -15.19 -0.51
C SER A 96 -8.25 -15.76 -0.96
N LYS A 97 -8.19 -16.43 -2.10
CA LYS A 97 -6.94 -16.90 -2.71
C LYS A 97 -6.05 -15.73 -3.15
N LEU A 98 -6.64 -14.69 -3.74
CA LEU A 98 -5.94 -13.46 -4.09
C LEU A 98 -5.30 -12.81 -2.84
N ALA A 99 -6.03 -12.73 -1.74
CA ALA A 99 -5.55 -12.20 -0.47
C ALA A 99 -4.36 -13.01 0.08
N ARG A 100 -4.47 -14.33 0.06
CA ARG A 100 -3.37 -15.23 0.50
C ARG A 100 -2.15 -15.10 -0.41
N ALA A 101 -2.35 -15.08 -1.73
CA ALA A 101 -1.27 -14.96 -2.71
C ALA A 101 -0.47 -13.66 -2.59
N THR A 102 -1.08 -12.62 -2.04
CA THR A 102 -0.45 -11.30 -1.86
C THR A 102 0.00 -11.03 -0.43
N SER A 103 -0.35 -11.93 0.51
CA SER A 103 -0.14 -11.71 1.96
C SER A 103 -0.66 -10.34 2.43
N GLY A 104 -1.72 -9.84 1.81
CA GLY A 104 -2.27 -8.51 2.10
C GLY A 104 -1.43 -7.32 1.64
N ASN A 105 -0.35 -7.55 0.90
CA ASN A 105 0.54 -6.48 0.44
C ASN A 105 -0.05 -5.78 -0.80
N MET A 106 -0.31 -4.48 -0.67
CA MET A 106 -0.93 -3.67 -1.74
C MET A 106 -0.08 -3.60 -3.02
N ARG A 107 1.24 -3.56 -2.92
CA ARG A 107 2.13 -3.53 -4.09
C ARG A 107 2.08 -4.86 -4.85
N THR A 108 2.08 -5.98 -4.12
CA THR A 108 1.95 -7.31 -4.70
C THR A 108 0.55 -7.51 -5.31
N LEU A 109 -0.50 -7.04 -4.62
CA LEU A 109 -1.87 -7.05 -5.14
C LEU A 109 -1.96 -6.32 -6.48
N ASN A 110 -1.43 -5.11 -6.55
CA ASN A 110 -1.37 -4.33 -7.79
C ASN A 110 -0.74 -5.09 -8.94
N ARG A 111 0.43 -5.67 -8.70
CA ARG A 111 1.16 -6.44 -9.73
C ARG A 111 0.35 -7.67 -10.16
N LEU A 112 -0.25 -8.36 -9.20
CA LEU A 112 -1.06 -9.56 -9.49
C LEU A 112 -2.33 -9.19 -10.28
N CYS A 113 -3.03 -8.13 -9.94
CA CYS A 113 -4.19 -7.64 -10.68
C CYS A 113 -3.85 -7.27 -12.14
N LEU A 114 -2.71 -6.62 -12.38
CA LEU A 114 -2.25 -6.32 -13.74
C LEU A 114 -1.98 -7.61 -14.52
N GLN A 115 -1.39 -8.60 -13.89
CA GLN A 115 -1.11 -9.90 -14.52
C GLN A 115 -2.38 -10.71 -14.78
N ILE A 116 -3.33 -10.72 -13.85
CA ILE A 116 -4.67 -11.31 -14.05
C ILE A 116 -5.32 -10.70 -15.31
N LYS A 117 -5.33 -9.37 -15.40
CA LYS A 117 -5.88 -8.66 -16.54
C LYS A 117 -5.21 -9.03 -17.85
N ARG A 118 -3.89 -9.26 -17.84
CA ARG A 118 -3.13 -9.73 -19.00
C ARG A 118 -3.54 -11.14 -19.40
N VAL A 119 -3.60 -12.06 -18.43
CA VAL A 119 -4.03 -13.47 -18.65
C VAL A 119 -5.44 -13.52 -19.23
N MET A 120 -6.37 -12.78 -18.65
CA MET A 120 -7.76 -12.69 -19.14
C MET A 120 -7.81 -12.20 -20.59
N ARG A 121 -7.07 -11.11 -20.89
CA ARG A 121 -7.06 -10.54 -22.24
C ARG A 121 -6.48 -11.50 -23.29
N VAL A 122 -5.37 -12.18 -22.96
CA VAL A 122 -4.69 -13.10 -23.90
C VAL A 122 -5.55 -14.32 -24.18
N ASN A 123 -6.31 -14.79 -23.19
CA ASN A 123 -7.14 -15.99 -23.30
C ASN A 123 -8.63 -15.67 -23.56
N SER A 124 -8.98 -14.39 -23.80
CA SER A 124 -10.37 -13.95 -24.03
C SER A 124 -11.34 -14.40 -22.94
N LEU A 125 -10.92 -14.29 -21.68
CA LEU A 125 -11.70 -14.71 -20.51
C LEU A 125 -12.47 -13.52 -19.92
N ASP A 126 -13.71 -13.77 -19.53
CA ASP A 126 -14.58 -12.75 -18.90
C ASP A 126 -14.63 -12.89 -17.37
N MET A 127 -14.34 -14.07 -16.84
CA MET A 127 -14.40 -14.38 -15.42
C MET A 127 -13.02 -14.66 -14.83
N ILE A 128 -12.82 -14.22 -13.59
CA ILE A 128 -11.61 -14.47 -12.82
C ILE A 128 -11.85 -15.73 -12.00
N THR A 129 -11.31 -16.83 -12.50
CA THR A 129 -11.33 -18.13 -11.84
C THR A 129 -10.09 -18.34 -10.99
N ASP A 130 -10.10 -19.37 -10.17
CA ASP A 130 -8.93 -19.79 -9.40
C ASP A 130 -7.71 -20.07 -10.29
N ASP A 131 -7.92 -20.69 -11.46
CA ASP A 131 -6.86 -20.99 -12.43
C ASP A 131 -6.25 -19.72 -13.02
N VAL A 132 -7.06 -18.71 -13.27
CA VAL A 132 -6.57 -17.40 -13.73
C VAL A 132 -5.69 -16.75 -12.68
N VAL A 133 -6.10 -16.78 -11.42
CA VAL A 133 -5.31 -16.23 -10.30
C VAL A 133 -3.99 -16.99 -10.16
N GLU A 134 -4.03 -18.31 -10.19
CA GLU A 134 -2.84 -19.16 -10.05
C GLU A 134 -1.86 -19.00 -11.23
N THR A 135 -2.38 -18.93 -12.45
CA THR A 135 -1.58 -18.67 -13.65
C THR A 135 -0.91 -17.28 -13.57
N ALA A 136 -1.66 -16.28 -13.16
CA ALA A 136 -1.11 -14.94 -12.97
C ALA A 136 -0.05 -14.90 -11.86
N ARG A 137 -0.27 -15.64 -10.76
CA ARG A 137 0.69 -15.76 -9.65
C ARG A 137 2.00 -16.43 -10.10
N LYS A 138 1.93 -17.51 -10.85
CA LYS A 138 3.11 -18.21 -11.39
C LYS A 138 3.92 -17.35 -12.35
N ALA A 139 3.25 -16.48 -13.11
CA ALA A 139 3.90 -15.56 -14.03
C ALA A 139 4.54 -14.34 -13.33
N LEU A 140 4.18 -14.08 -12.07
CA LEU A 140 4.85 -13.11 -11.23
C LEU A 140 6.00 -13.80 -10.52
N ILE A 141 7.23 -13.35 -10.77
CA ILE A 141 8.35 -13.60 -9.86
C ILE A 141 8.03 -12.82 -8.59
N ILE A 142 7.19 -13.41 -7.75
CA ILE A 142 6.97 -12.91 -6.38
C ILE A 142 8.20 -13.42 -5.65
N GLY A 143 9.05 -12.47 -5.22
CA GLY A 143 10.29 -12.82 -4.54
C GLY A 143 10.04 -13.88 -3.47
N LEU A 144 10.80 -14.96 -3.60
CA LEU A 144 10.96 -16.01 -2.62
C LEU A 144 11.57 -15.42 -1.36
#